data_047fa91d1bb8624c410da15abe4e93a2
#
_entry.id   047fa91d1bb8624c410da15abe4e93a2
#
_cell.length_a   1.000
_cell.length_b   1.000
_cell.length_c   1.000
_cell.angle_alpha   90.00
_cell.angle_beta   90.00
_cell.angle_gamma   90.00
#
_symmetry.space_group_name_H-M   'P 1'
#
loop_
_entity.id
_entity.type
_entity.pdbx_description
1 polymer ?
#
loop_
_entity_poly.entity_id
_entity_poly.type
_entity_poly.pdbx_seq_one_letter_code
_entity_poly.pdbx_strand_id
1 'polypeptide(L)'
;MKFLFSFLSLLMLNKECDYEKKSYPVASINKTTQVQPVNSKIVQDSLMTISYTAQTRGTYKSVTVSQQQVTVNNSRAKNPKMTFPCSKDDWNEITRLLSNIDTSKLKDLKVPSTKSHYDGALGATLKLIVEGKEMSSPTFDHGNPPSEVAQLVNKLLSMGKMEQK
;
A
#
# COMPACT_ATOMS: atom_id res chain seq x y z
N MET A 1 27.92 -45.99 44.86
CA MET A 1 27.73 -44.54 45.04
C MET A 1 26.30 -44.18 44.67
N LYS A 2 25.52 -43.79 45.65
CA LYS A 2 24.08 -43.58 45.50
C LYS A 2 23.83 -42.08 45.30
N PHE A 3 23.27 -41.69 44.15
CA PHE A 3 22.81 -40.31 43.94
C PHE A 3 21.32 -40.19 44.27
N LEU A 4 21.04 -39.42 45.31
CA LEU A 4 19.71 -39.00 45.72
C LEU A 4 19.20 -37.90 44.79
N PHE A 5 18.14 -38.15 44.06
CA PHE A 5 17.39 -37.12 43.35
C PHE A 5 16.39 -36.49 44.31
N SER A 6 16.65 -35.24 44.68
CA SER A 6 15.71 -34.38 45.42
C SER A 6 14.72 -33.77 44.43
N PHE A 7 13.44 -34.16 44.54
CA PHE A 7 12.33 -33.59 43.76
C PHE A 7 11.87 -32.32 44.46
N LEU A 8 12.19 -31.15 43.92
CA LEU A 8 11.66 -29.87 44.36
C LEU A 8 10.42 -29.52 43.53
N SER A 9 9.24 -29.75 44.12
CA SER A 9 7.93 -29.37 43.57
C SER A 9 7.74 -27.87 43.63
N LEU A 10 7.70 -27.18 42.48
CA LEU A 10 7.41 -25.77 42.35
C LEU A 10 5.90 -25.58 42.12
N LEU A 11 5.20 -25.16 43.19
CA LEU A 11 3.80 -24.74 43.13
C LEU A 11 3.65 -23.44 42.30
N MET A 12 3.03 -23.53 41.13
CA MET A 12 2.59 -22.39 40.37
C MET A 12 1.28 -21.87 40.96
N LEU A 13 1.35 -20.71 41.57
CA LEU A 13 0.18 -19.92 41.99
C LEU A 13 -0.41 -19.24 40.74
N ASN A 14 -1.54 -19.76 40.29
CA ASN A 14 -2.36 -19.07 39.29
C ASN A 14 -3.06 -17.89 39.95
N LYS A 15 -2.70 -16.68 39.55
CA LYS A 15 -3.45 -15.46 39.86
C LYS A 15 -4.53 -15.29 38.82
N GLU A 16 -5.78 -15.58 39.16
CA GLU A 16 -6.95 -15.21 38.41
C GLU A 16 -7.11 -13.68 38.45
N CYS A 17 -7.10 -13.03 37.29
CA CYS A 17 -7.50 -11.64 37.15
C CYS A 17 -9.00 -11.59 36.93
N ASP A 18 -9.76 -11.20 37.95
CA ASP A 18 -11.17 -10.84 37.85
C ASP A 18 -11.30 -9.59 36.94
N TYR A 19 -11.94 -9.76 35.80
CA TYR A 19 -12.33 -8.68 34.89
C TYR A 19 -13.76 -8.26 35.27
N GLU A 20 -13.89 -7.16 35.99
CA GLU A 20 -15.18 -6.53 36.31
C GLU A 20 -15.83 -5.96 35.03
N LYS A 21 -16.96 -6.55 34.64
CA LYS A 21 -17.86 -6.01 33.60
C LYS A 21 -18.58 -4.78 34.15
N LYS A 22 -18.11 -3.59 33.84
CA LYS A 22 -18.90 -2.35 33.93
C LYS A 22 -19.89 -2.29 32.78
N SER A 23 -21.16 -2.50 33.09
CA SER A 23 -22.28 -2.25 32.16
C SER A 23 -22.55 -0.75 32.07
N TYR A 24 -22.49 -0.20 30.84
CA TYR A 24 -22.96 1.15 30.54
C TYR A 24 -24.38 1.10 30.00
N PRO A 25 -25.28 2.05 30.36
CA PRO A 25 -26.65 2.03 29.89
C PRO A 25 -26.74 2.41 28.40
N VAL A 26 -27.50 1.63 27.64
CA VAL A 26 -27.82 1.87 26.24
C VAL A 26 -28.83 3.01 26.17
N ALA A 27 -28.40 4.18 25.67
CA ALA A 27 -29.33 5.24 25.25
C ALA A 27 -29.70 5.00 23.78
N SER A 28 -30.98 4.75 23.54
CA SER A 28 -31.61 4.71 22.22
C SER A 28 -31.39 6.04 21.49
N ILE A 29 -30.73 6.01 20.34
CA ILE A 29 -30.74 7.12 19.39
C ILE A 29 -31.16 6.64 18.02
N ASN A 30 -32.14 7.35 17.48
CA ASN A 30 -32.89 7.13 16.28
C ASN A 30 -32.03 7.01 15.00
N LYS A 31 -32.53 6.09 14.18
CA LYS A 31 -32.20 5.80 12.79
C LYS A 31 -32.24 7.05 11.91
N THR A 32 -31.09 7.50 11.43
CA THR A 32 -31.00 8.27 10.18
C THR A 32 -29.96 7.59 9.31
N THR A 33 -30.45 6.95 8.27
CA THR A 33 -29.65 6.29 7.24
C THR A 33 -28.94 7.37 6.42
N GLN A 34 -27.68 7.65 6.71
CA GLN A 34 -26.79 8.32 5.79
C GLN A 34 -25.90 7.27 5.14
N VAL A 35 -26.09 7.08 3.85
CA VAL A 35 -25.21 6.30 2.99
C VAL A 35 -23.87 7.06 2.92
N GLN A 36 -22.91 6.61 3.71
CA GLN A 36 -21.53 7.11 3.61
C GLN A 36 -20.79 6.30 2.54
N PRO A 37 -19.97 6.94 1.69
CA PRO A 37 -19.19 6.24 0.68
C PRO A 37 -18.18 5.29 1.35
N VAL A 38 -18.13 4.07 0.86
CA VAL A 38 -17.40 2.91 1.40
C VAL A 38 -15.85 3.08 1.35
N ASN A 39 -15.35 4.26 0.94
CA ASN A 39 -13.94 4.49 0.64
C ASN A 39 -13.08 5.01 1.82
N SER A 40 -13.66 5.37 2.95
CA SER A 40 -12.88 6.01 4.03
C SER A 40 -12.05 5.04 4.90
N LYS A 41 -12.19 3.72 4.71
CA LYS A 41 -11.53 2.71 5.57
C LYS A 41 -10.17 2.24 5.06
N ILE A 42 -9.83 2.52 3.79
CA ILE A 42 -8.58 2.04 3.16
C ILE A 42 -7.36 2.88 3.57
N VAL A 43 -7.58 4.09 4.10
CA VAL A 43 -6.54 5.13 4.22
C VAL A 43 -5.71 5.05 5.50
N GLN A 44 -6.06 4.21 6.46
CA GLN A 44 -5.44 4.22 7.80
C GLN A 44 -4.51 3.03 8.10
N ASP A 45 -4.23 2.16 7.11
CA ASP A 45 -3.52 0.93 7.42
C ASP A 45 -2.04 0.97 7.06
N SER A 46 -1.20 0.65 8.05
CA SER A 46 0.26 0.50 7.93
C SER A 46 0.71 -0.59 6.94
N LEU A 47 -0.22 -1.38 6.42
CA LEU A 47 0.01 -2.49 5.48
C LEU A 47 -0.23 -2.10 4.02
N MET A 48 -0.44 -0.81 3.72
CA MET A 48 -0.61 -0.35 2.35
C MET A 48 0.71 -0.08 1.66
N THR A 49 0.85 -0.58 0.45
CA THR A 49 2.00 -0.31 -0.43
C THR A 49 1.51 0.04 -1.83
N ILE A 50 2.07 1.10 -2.40
CA ILE A 50 1.77 1.54 -3.76
C ILE A 50 3.05 1.46 -4.56
N SER A 51 3.02 0.83 -5.73
CA SER A 51 4.17 0.78 -6.62
C SER A 51 3.82 1.16 -8.05
N TYR A 52 4.74 1.88 -8.65
CA TYR A 52 4.74 2.19 -10.07
C TYR A 52 5.96 1.53 -10.69
N THR A 53 5.76 0.81 -11.79
CA THR A 53 6.84 0.16 -12.54
C THR A 53 6.72 0.55 -14.00
N ALA A 54 7.83 0.93 -14.61
CA ALA A 54 7.92 1.22 -16.04
C ALA A 54 9.09 0.42 -16.64
N GLN A 55 8.86 -0.30 -17.74
CA GLN A 55 9.87 -1.20 -18.28
C GLN A 55 9.75 -1.46 -19.79
N THR A 56 10.90 -1.79 -20.41
CA THR A 56 11.04 -2.44 -21.71
C THR A 56 12.02 -3.59 -21.59
N ARG A 57 12.50 -4.13 -22.74
CA ARG A 57 13.52 -5.17 -22.78
C ARG A 57 14.84 -4.75 -22.11
N GLY A 58 15.26 -3.49 -22.28
CA GLY A 58 16.54 -2.96 -21.79
C GLY A 58 16.45 -2.04 -20.58
N THR A 59 15.26 -1.54 -20.27
CA THR A 59 15.06 -0.52 -19.22
C THR A 59 14.07 -1.01 -18.18
N TYR A 60 14.39 -0.74 -16.91
CA TYR A 60 13.51 -0.98 -15.78
C TYR A 60 13.60 0.19 -14.81
N LYS A 61 12.47 0.74 -14.42
CA LYS A 61 12.34 1.78 -13.40
C LYS A 61 11.17 1.41 -12.50
N SER A 62 11.32 1.54 -11.19
CA SER A 62 10.20 1.41 -10.26
C SER A 62 10.35 2.34 -9.07
N VAL A 63 9.22 2.79 -8.56
CA VAL A 63 9.09 3.43 -7.25
C VAL A 63 8.02 2.69 -6.46
N THR A 64 8.36 2.38 -5.22
CA THR A 64 7.45 1.73 -4.27
C THR A 64 7.38 2.59 -3.03
N VAL A 65 6.17 2.93 -2.61
CA VAL A 65 5.92 3.82 -1.47
C VAL A 65 5.06 3.10 -0.44
N SER A 66 5.48 3.19 0.80
CA SER A 66 4.71 2.83 1.98
C SER A 66 4.69 4.02 2.94
N GLN A 67 3.93 3.94 4.01
CA GLN A 67 3.90 4.99 5.04
C GLN A 67 5.28 5.31 5.62
N GLN A 68 6.19 4.34 5.66
CA GLN A 68 7.50 4.47 6.29
C GLN A 68 8.60 4.86 5.31
N GLN A 69 8.50 4.40 4.06
CA GLN A 69 9.63 4.50 3.13
C GLN A 69 9.22 4.59 1.67
N VAL A 70 10.10 5.21 0.90
CA VAL A 70 10.11 5.22 -0.55
C VAL A 70 11.30 4.40 -1.03
N THR A 71 11.07 3.45 -1.92
CA THR A 71 12.13 2.64 -2.55
C THR A 71 12.13 2.89 -4.04
N VAL A 72 13.27 3.30 -4.59
CA VAL A 72 13.48 3.52 -6.03
C VAL A 72 14.44 2.46 -6.55
N ASN A 73 14.11 1.88 -7.70
CA ASN A 73 14.95 0.91 -8.36
C ASN A 73 15.00 1.18 -9.87
N ASN A 74 16.21 1.31 -10.41
CA ASN A 74 16.44 1.59 -11.84
C ASN A 74 17.07 0.39 -12.57
N SER A 75 16.99 -0.82 -12.01
CA SER A 75 17.55 -2.03 -12.61
C SER A 75 16.73 -3.25 -12.22
N ARG A 76 16.61 -4.23 -13.12
CA ARG A 76 16.07 -5.56 -12.80
C ARG A 76 17.04 -6.42 -12.00
N ALA A 77 18.34 -6.14 -12.07
CA ALA A 77 19.35 -6.83 -11.27
C ALA A 77 19.15 -6.50 -9.79
N LYS A 78 19.71 -7.33 -8.90
CA LYS A 78 19.74 -7.10 -7.45
C LYS A 78 20.64 -5.90 -7.04
N ASN A 79 20.74 -4.89 -7.91
CA ASN A 79 21.52 -3.69 -7.67
C ASN A 79 20.93 -2.87 -6.52
N PRO A 80 21.73 -2.01 -5.88
CA PRO A 80 21.29 -1.28 -4.71
C PRO A 80 20.03 -0.46 -5.03
N LYS A 81 18.94 -0.81 -4.38
CA LYS A 81 17.74 0.01 -4.34
C LYS A 81 18.05 1.22 -3.49
N MET A 82 17.68 2.40 -3.95
CA MET A 82 17.72 3.59 -3.11
C MET A 82 16.45 3.60 -2.26
N THR A 83 16.64 3.66 -0.94
CA THR A 83 15.51 3.72 0.01
C THR A 83 15.71 4.92 0.91
N PHE A 84 14.64 5.70 1.10
CA PHE A 84 14.62 6.87 1.97
C PHE A 84 13.28 6.98 2.70
N PRO A 85 13.19 7.69 3.84
CA PRO A 85 11.95 7.87 4.58
C PRO A 85 10.86 8.54 3.73
N CYS A 86 9.63 8.08 3.85
CA CYS A 86 8.45 8.79 3.34
C CYS A 86 8.07 9.88 4.35
N SER A 87 7.93 11.12 3.89
CA SER A 87 7.46 12.19 4.77
C SER A 87 5.97 12.00 5.08
N LYS A 88 5.52 12.52 6.23
CA LYS A 88 4.10 12.50 6.60
C LYS A 88 3.24 13.26 5.57
N ASP A 89 3.75 14.36 5.04
CA ASP A 89 3.04 15.19 4.07
C ASP A 89 2.89 14.45 2.73
N ASP A 90 3.96 13.80 2.25
CA ASP A 90 3.91 12.97 1.06
C ASP A 90 2.92 11.80 1.21
N TRP A 91 2.95 11.13 2.37
CA TRP A 91 2.02 10.03 2.63
C TRP A 91 0.57 10.51 2.69
N ASN A 92 0.30 11.64 3.37
CA ASN A 92 -1.02 12.24 3.44
C ASN A 92 -1.54 12.64 2.06
N GLU A 93 -0.67 13.19 1.20
CA GLU A 93 -1.03 13.53 -0.17
C GLU A 93 -1.37 12.28 -0.98
N ILE A 94 -0.55 11.23 -0.91
CA ILE A 94 -0.80 9.95 -1.58
C ILE A 94 -2.13 9.35 -1.15
N THR A 95 -2.39 9.30 0.14
CA THR A 95 -3.65 8.74 0.67
C THR A 95 -4.86 9.56 0.25
N ARG A 96 -4.74 10.89 0.21
CA ARG A 96 -5.77 11.79 -0.32
C ARG A 96 -6.02 11.57 -1.82
N LEU A 97 -4.97 11.41 -2.62
CA LEU A 97 -5.11 11.12 -4.04
C LEU A 97 -5.76 9.75 -4.27
N LEU A 98 -5.36 8.75 -3.49
CA LEU A 98 -5.91 7.40 -3.58
C LEU A 98 -7.38 7.34 -3.17
N SER A 99 -7.82 8.14 -2.18
CA SER A 99 -9.23 8.17 -1.76
C SER A 99 -10.20 8.64 -2.86
N ASN A 100 -9.70 9.33 -3.89
CA ASN A 100 -10.47 9.75 -5.04
C ASN A 100 -10.53 8.70 -6.17
N ILE A 101 -9.86 7.56 -6.01
CA ILE A 101 -9.77 6.51 -7.01
C ILE A 101 -10.64 5.32 -6.60
N ASP A 102 -11.53 4.87 -7.48
CA ASP A 102 -12.23 3.61 -7.31
C ASP A 102 -11.27 2.44 -7.57
N THR A 103 -10.63 1.95 -6.51
CA THR A 103 -9.62 0.89 -6.60
C THR A 103 -10.20 -0.44 -7.10
N SER A 104 -11.50 -0.66 -6.98
CA SER A 104 -12.18 -1.87 -7.49
C SER A 104 -12.18 -1.93 -9.02
N LYS A 105 -12.15 -0.76 -9.67
CA LYS A 105 -12.10 -0.58 -11.13
C LYS A 105 -10.70 -0.35 -11.69
N LEU A 106 -9.68 -0.44 -10.85
CA LEU A 106 -8.30 -0.16 -11.28
C LEU A 106 -7.87 -1.00 -12.49
N LYS A 107 -8.29 -2.26 -12.55
CA LYS A 107 -8.01 -3.19 -13.67
C LYS A 107 -8.73 -2.85 -14.98
N ASP A 108 -9.81 -2.07 -14.90
CA ASP A 108 -10.70 -1.76 -16.02
C ASP A 108 -10.45 -0.35 -16.60
N LEU A 109 -9.40 0.34 -16.16
CA LEU A 109 -9.04 1.67 -16.63
C LEU A 109 -8.76 1.68 -18.13
N LYS A 110 -9.23 2.72 -18.81
CA LYS A 110 -8.97 2.91 -20.23
C LYS A 110 -7.59 3.56 -20.42
N VAL A 111 -6.71 2.88 -21.14
CA VAL A 111 -5.37 3.42 -21.43
C VAL A 111 -5.44 4.43 -22.58
N PRO A 112 -4.79 5.61 -22.47
CA PRO A 112 -4.86 6.65 -23.49
C PRO A 112 -4.11 6.30 -24.78
N SER A 113 -3.09 5.44 -24.70
CA SER A 113 -2.29 4.99 -25.86
C SER A 113 -1.61 3.64 -25.56
N THR A 114 -1.16 2.98 -26.63
CA THR A 114 -0.58 1.63 -26.58
C THR A 114 0.80 1.55 -27.26
N LYS A 115 1.57 2.64 -27.25
CA LYS A 115 2.91 2.71 -27.86
C LYS A 115 3.88 1.71 -27.22
N SER A 116 3.66 1.36 -25.95
CA SER A 116 4.42 0.34 -25.25
C SER A 116 4.28 -1.07 -25.83
N HIS A 117 3.22 -1.36 -26.59
CA HIS A 117 3.04 -2.67 -27.23
C HIS A 117 4.00 -2.95 -28.38
N TYR A 118 4.60 -1.89 -28.96
CA TYR A 118 5.54 -1.98 -30.07
C TYR A 118 6.84 -1.20 -29.80
N ASP A 119 7.28 -1.22 -28.53
CA ASP A 119 8.52 -0.58 -28.06
C ASP A 119 8.61 0.96 -28.29
N GLY A 120 7.49 1.62 -28.59
CA GLY A 120 7.43 3.08 -28.75
C GLY A 120 7.39 3.87 -27.46
N ALA A 121 7.22 3.19 -26.32
CA ALA A 121 7.29 3.75 -24.96
C ALA A 121 7.62 2.64 -23.97
N LEU A 122 8.03 2.99 -22.72
CA LEU A 122 8.06 2.04 -21.62
C LEU A 122 6.64 1.63 -21.26
N GLY A 123 6.37 0.35 -21.08
CA GLY A 123 5.12 -0.13 -20.51
C GLY A 123 5.11 0.09 -19.01
N ALA A 124 4.14 0.84 -18.50
CA ALA A 124 4.00 1.19 -17.10
C ALA A 124 2.78 0.53 -16.47
N THR A 125 2.88 0.20 -15.18
CA THR A 125 1.79 -0.39 -14.39
C THR A 125 1.77 0.25 -13.00
N LEU A 126 0.58 0.65 -12.55
CA LEU A 126 0.31 1.03 -11.16
C LEU A 126 -0.23 -0.16 -10.40
N LYS A 127 0.40 -0.50 -9.27
CA LYS A 127 0.01 -1.60 -8.40
C LYS A 127 -0.25 -1.08 -6.98
N LEU A 128 -1.33 -1.52 -6.40
CA LEU A 128 -1.72 -1.23 -5.03
C LEU A 128 -1.83 -2.55 -4.26
N ILE A 129 -1.22 -2.62 -3.10
CA ILE A 129 -1.33 -3.76 -2.17
C ILE A 129 -1.91 -3.21 -0.87
N VAL A 130 -3.05 -3.73 -0.44
CA VAL A 130 -3.72 -3.37 0.81
C VAL A 130 -4.07 -4.65 1.54
N GLU A 131 -3.59 -4.82 2.77
CA GLU A 131 -3.82 -6.02 3.59
C GLU A 131 -3.51 -7.33 2.81
N GLY A 132 -2.46 -7.32 2.00
CA GLY A 132 -2.06 -8.46 1.17
C GLY A 132 -2.88 -8.66 -0.11
N LYS A 133 -3.96 -7.90 -0.32
CA LYS A 133 -4.74 -7.93 -1.57
C LYS A 133 -4.08 -7.03 -2.61
N GLU A 134 -3.73 -7.61 -3.73
CA GLU A 134 -3.13 -6.91 -4.86
C GLU A 134 -4.19 -6.43 -5.86
N MET A 135 -4.07 -5.18 -6.29
CA MET A 135 -4.85 -4.55 -7.37
C MET A 135 -3.90 -3.87 -8.33
N SER A 136 -4.11 -4.04 -9.63
CA SER A 136 -3.22 -3.51 -10.67
C SER A 136 -4.01 -2.81 -11.77
N SER A 137 -3.45 -1.73 -12.31
CA SER A 137 -3.94 -1.14 -13.55
C SER A 137 -3.59 -2.02 -14.76
N PRO A 138 -4.25 -1.83 -15.92
CA PRO A 138 -3.69 -2.26 -17.20
C PRO A 138 -2.32 -1.62 -17.42
N THR A 139 -1.53 -2.19 -18.34
CA THR A 139 -0.30 -1.56 -18.80
C THR A 139 -0.64 -0.36 -19.68
N PHE A 140 -0.05 0.80 -19.38
CA PHE A 140 -0.16 2.05 -20.12
C PHE A 140 1.22 2.59 -20.48
N ASP A 141 1.29 3.56 -21.35
CA ASP A 141 2.56 4.16 -21.74
C ASP A 141 3.12 5.04 -20.62
N HIS A 142 4.39 4.87 -20.27
CA HIS A 142 5.09 5.69 -19.29
C HIS A 142 4.97 7.18 -19.64
N GLY A 143 4.55 7.99 -18.65
CA GLY A 143 4.28 9.41 -18.84
C GLY A 143 2.89 9.72 -19.43
N ASN A 144 2.07 8.71 -19.78
CA ASN A 144 0.71 8.90 -20.27
C ASN A 144 -0.29 7.98 -19.57
N PRO A 145 -0.49 8.14 -18.23
CA PRO A 145 -1.40 7.32 -17.44
C PRO A 145 -2.87 7.62 -17.76
N PRO A 146 -3.79 6.68 -17.46
CA PRO A 146 -5.22 6.97 -17.41
C PRO A 146 -5.53 8.18 -16.52
N SER A 147 -6.51 8.99 -16.92
CA SER A 147 -6.86 10.26 -16.25
C SER A 147 -7.17 10.08 -14.77
N GLU A 148 -7.84 8.98 -14.41
CA GLU A 148 -8.30 8.66 -13.06
C GLU A 148 -7.14 8.47 -12.08
N VAL A 149 -6.00 8.00 -12.55
CA VAL A 149 -4.80 7.74 -11.73
C VAL A 149 -3.65 8.71 -11.99
N ALA A 150 -3.85 9.67 -12.91
CA ALA A 150 -2.77 10.54 -13.39
C ALA A 150 -2.11 11.33 -12.25
N GLN A 151 -2.88 11.91 -11.34
CA GLN A 151 -2.33 12.68 -10.23
C GLN A 151 -1.50 11.81 -9.28
N LEU A 152 -1.98 10.61 -8.96
CA LEU A 152 -1.25 9.66 -8.12
C LEU A 152 0.04 9.20 -8.79
N VAL A 153 -0.02 8.86 -10.09
CA VAL A 153 1.16 8.46 -10.86
C VAL A 153 2.20 9.59 -10.90
N ASN A 154 1.78 10.83 -11.16
CA ASN A 154 2.67 11.99 -11.19
C ASN A 154 3.35 12.21 -9.83
N LYS A 155 2.62 12.05 -8.72
CA LYS A 155 3.18 12.12 -7.38
C LYS A 155 4.24 11.03 -7.17
N LEU A 156 3.96 9.79 -7.52
CA LEU A 156 4.92 8.68 -7.42
C LEU A 156 6.18 8.94 -8.26
N LEU A 157 6.04 9.42 -9.50
CA LEU A 157 7.15 9.76 -10.38
C LEU A 157 8.02 10.87 -9.80
N SER A 158 7.42 11.91 -9.23
CA SER A 158 8.13 12.99 -8.53
C SER A 158 8.93 12.45 -7.35
N MET A 159 8.33 11.61 -6.50
CA MET A 159 9.02 10.99 -5.35
C MET A 159 10.16 10.07 -5.81
N GLY A 160 9.98 9.36 -6.92
CA GLY A 160 10.99 8.50 -7.52
C GLY A 160 12.06 9.24 -8.31
N LYS A 161 11.93 10.56 -8.50
CA LYS A 161 12.75 11.37 -9.42
C LYS A 161 12.82 10.74 -10.82
N MET A 162 11.69 10.22 -11.26
CA MET A 162 11.55 9.58 -12.57
C MET A 162 10.97 10.58 -13.57
N GLU A 163 11.77 10.92 -14.59
CA GLU A 163 11.31 11.82 -15.65
C GLU A 163 10.25 11.14 -16.53
N GLN A 164 9.23 11.89 -16.88
CA GLN A 164 8.26 11.56 -17.93
C GLN A 164 8.91 11.94 -19.30
N LYS A 165 9.50 10.99 -19.96
CA LYS A 165 9.94 11.17 -21.37
C LYS A 165 9.08 10.35 -22.27
#